data_2efc167aabcff203dd8f847d8b25d11e
#
_entry.id   2efc167aabcff203dd8f847d8b25d11e
#
_cell.length_a   1.000
_cell.length_b   1.000
_cell.length_c   1.000
_cell.angle_alpha   90.00
_cell.angle_beta   90.00
_cell.angle_gamma   90.00
#
_symmetry.space_group_name_H-M   'P 1'
#
loop_
_entity.id
_entity.type
_entity.pdbx_description
1 polymer ?
#
loop_
_entity_poly.entity_id
_entity_poly.type
_entity_poly.pdbx_seq_one_letter_code
_entity_poly.pdbx_strand_id
1 'polypeptide(L)'
;TAVPRLEPRVGDSDHELELGEPEVCELKERGASVTTGYYRRPDATEAAFDGDWLRTGDLAYLVDGELVICGRIKDVIIVGGRNVFPEDVERVVNDLDGVRRGNVIAFGARRSDGREGVVVVAETKSTDSVALAEDVQLAVRGAVGVPVRDVVLVSPGTIPKTSSGKLQRSLCRQRYADGELVAG
;
A
#
# COMPACT_ATOMS: atom_id res chain seq x y z
N THR A 1 32.49 5.97 14.84
CA THR A 1 31.27 5.75 15.64
C THR A 1 30.48 4.65 14.93
N ALA A 2 30.34 3.49 15.57
CA ALA A 2 29.55 2.40 14.98
C ALA A 2 28.10 2.86 14.81
N VAL A 3 27.53 2.64 13.62
CA VAL A 3 26.09 2.86 13.37
C VAL A 3 25.34 1.87 14.24
N PRO A 4 24.34 2.30 15.05
CA PRO A 4 23.54 1.38 15.83
C PRO A 4 22.92 0.33 14.92
N ARG A 5 23.09 -0.94 15.26
CA ARG A 5 22.54 -2.04 14.46
C ARG A 5 21.03 -2.09 14.69
N LEU A 6 20.27 -1.95 13.62
CA LEU A 6 18.86 -2.23 13.58
C LEU A 6 18.68 -3.75 13.39
N GLU A 7 17.82 -4.36 14.18
CA GLU A 7 17.46 -5.77 14.05
C GLU A 7 16.03 -5.85 13.48
N PRO A 8 15.85 -6.24 12.22
CA PRO A 8 14.53 -6.50 11.66
C PRO A 8 14.08 -7.93 12.02
N ARG A 9 12.77 -8.10 12.21
CA ARG A 9 12.12 -9.39 12.40
C ARG A 9 10.85 -9.46 11.57
N VAL A 10 10.64 -10.55 10.86
CA VAL A 10 9.44 -10.84 10.08
C VAL A 10 8.71 -12.02 10.73
N GLY A 11 7.45 -11.79 11.15
CA GLY A 11 6.65 -12.80 11.85
C GLY A 11 6.99 -12.98 13.34
N ASP A 12 6.32 -13.93 13.97
CA ASP A 12 6.46 -14.26 15.41
C ASP A 12 7.39 -15.47 15.67
N SER A 13 7.86 -16.14 14.62
CA SER A 13 8.65 -17.36 14.76
C SER A 13 10.15 -17.10 14.69
N ASP A 14 10.89 -17.65 15.65
CA ASP A 14 12.34 -17.85 15.57
C ASP A 14 12.70 -19.01 14.60
N HIS A 15 11.77 -19.41 13.72
CA HIS A 15 11.97 -20.52 12.82
C HIS A 15 12.75 -20.06 11.59
N GLU A 16 13.89 -20.70 11.35
CA GLU A 16 14.52 -20.76 10.04
C GLU A 16 13.45 -21.24 9.04
N LEU A 17 13.16 -20.40 8.04
CA LEU A 17 12.22 -20.71 6.97
C LEU A 17 12.75 -21.92 6.19
N GLU A 18 12.22 -23.09 6.45
CA GLU A 18 12.35 -24.22 5.53
C GLU A 18 11.68 -23.82 4.21
N LEU A 19 12.34 -24.17 3.09
CA LEU A 19 12.00 -23.89 1.69
C LEU A 19 10.49 -24.01 1.36
N GLY A 20 9.73 -22.95 1.65
CA GLY A 20 8.34 -22.73 1.27
C GLY A 20 8.20 -21.36 0.58
N GLU A 21 7.02 -21.06 0.04
CA GLU A 21 6.75 -19.71 -0.45
C GLU A 21 6.99 -18.69 0.67
N PRO A 22 7.59 -17.51 0.38
CA PRO A 22 7.91 -16.53 1.41
C PRO A 22 6.63 -16.09 2.12
N GLU A 23 6.58 -16.32 3.43
CA GLU A 23 5.46 -15.89 4.26
C GLU A 23 5.53 -14.38 4.47
N VAL A 24 4.46 -13.68 4.10
CA VAL A 24 4.34 -12.23 4.29
C VAL A 24 3.82 -11.96 5.70
N CYS A 25 4.63 -11.31 6.53
CA CYS A 25 4.31 -11.00 7.92
C CYS A 25 4.55 -9.53 8.26
N GLU A 26 4.09 -9.10 9.45
CA GLU A 26 4.39 -7.76 9.97
C GLU A 26 5.90 -7.62 10.24
N LEU A 27 6.50 -6.56 9.72
CA LEU A 27 7.87 -6.17 10.04
C LEU A 27 7.90 -5.56 11.44
N LYS A 28 8.72 -6.13 12.32
CA LYS A 28 9.04 -5.58 13.64
C LYS A 28 10.52 -5.19 13.68
N GLU A 29 10.84 -4.14 14.43
CA GLU A 29 12.19 -3.60 14.52
C GLU A 29 12.61 -3.40 15.96
N ARG A 30 13.89 -3.67 16.27
CA ARG A 30 14.53 -3.42 17.56
C ARG A 30 15.90 -2.81 17.37
N GLY A 31 16.30 -1.89 18.24
CA GLY A 31 17.65 -1.32 18.21
C GLY A 31 17.70 0.08 18.83
N ALA A 32 18.92 0.57 19.01
CA ALA A 32 19.17 1.87 19.65
C ALA A 32 18.65 3.08 18.84
N SER A 33 18.34 2.90 17.54
CA SER A 33 17.77 3.92 16.67
C SER A 33 16.24 3.93 16.69
N VAL A 34 15.60 2.91 17.28
CA VAL A 34 14.14 2.83 17.41
C VAL A 34 13.69 3.78 18.51
N THR A 35 12.57 4.47 18.27
CA THR A 35 11.97 5.36 19.28
C THR A 35 11.61 4.59 20.56
N THR A 36 11.63 5.28 21.70
CA THR A 36 11.19 4.72 22.98
C THR A 36 9.69 4.86 23.22
N GLY A 37 8.96 5.54 22.31
CA GLY A 37 7.52 5.72 22.37
C GLY A 37 7.04 7.07 21.89
N TYR A 38 5.73 7.30 22.02
CA TYR A 38 5.07 8.53 21.66
C TYR A 38 4.99 9.51 22.83
N TYR A 39 5.39 10.75 22.61
CA TYR A 39 5.41 11.78 23.64
C TYR A 39 4.02 11.98 24.28
N ARG A 40 3.93 11.80 25.60
CA ARG A 40 2.70 11.91 26.39
C ARG A 40 1.53 11.02 25.94
N ARG A 41 1.84 9.92 25.24
CA ARG A 41 0.83 8.97 24.76
C ARG A 41 1.23 7.54 25.14
N PRO A 42 1.10 7.18 26.43
CA PRO A 42 1.45 5.82 26.89
C PRO A 42 0.59 4.75 26.23
N ASP A 43 -0.70 5.03 26.02
CA ASP A 43 -1.65 4.17 25.31
C ASP A 43 -1.18 3.82 23.88
N ALA A 44 -0.75 4.84 23.14
CA ALA A 44 -0.23 4.66 21.78
C ALA A 44 1.14 3.98 21.78
N THR A 45 1.95 4.23 22.80
CA THR A 45 3.25 3.56 22.95
C THR A 45 3.07 2.08 23.21
N GLU A 46 2.21 1.69 24.17
CA GLU A 46 1.91 0.29 24.46
C GLU A 46 1.39 -0.44 23.23
N ALA A 47 0.47 0.17 22.48
CA ALA A 47 -0.07 -0.42 21.25
C ALA A 47 0.96 -0.57 20.12
N ALA A 48 2.02 0.25 20.12
CA ALA A 48 3.06 0.22 19.11
C ALA A 48 4.17 -0.79 19.36
N PHE A 49 4.22 -1.40 20.53
CA PHE A 49 5.29 -2.32 20.88
C PHE A 49 4.74 -3.71 21.22
N ASP A 50 5.55 -4.72 20.91
CA ASP A 50 5.38 -6.11 21.32
C ASP A 50 6.66 -6.49 22.09
N GLY A 51 6.61 -6.37 23.43
CA GLY A 51 7.81 -6.36 24.25
C GLY A 51 8.76 -5.23 23.86
N ASP A 52 9.98 -5.57 23.45
CA ASP A 52 11.00 -4.61 23.02
C ASP A 52 10.97 -4.34 21.49
N TRP A 53 10.02 -4.93 20.75
CA TRP A 53 9.91 -4.83 19.32
C TRP A 53 8.89 -3.77 18.90
N LEU A 54 9.31 -2.78 18.12
CA LEU A 54 8.41 -1.82 17.50
C LEU A 54 7.65 -2.50 16.33
N ARG A 55 6.34 -2.46 16.38
CA ARG A 55 5.44 -2.85 15.29
C ARG A 55 5.40 -1.73 14.26
N THR A 56 5.98 -1.96 13.07
CA THR A 56 6.04 -0.91 12.04
C THR A 56 4.70 -0.71 11.32
N GLY A 57 3.85 -1.73 11.33
CA GLY A 57 2.64 -1.81 10.50
C GLY A 57 2.95 -2.03 9.02
N ASP A 58 4.21 -2.23 8.66
CA ASP A 58 4.62 -2.60 7.30
C ASP A 58 4.64 -4.13 7.18
N LEU A 59 4.31 -4.63 5.99
CA LEU A 59 4.37 -6.04 5.62
C LEU A 59 5.64 -6.32 4.84
N ALA A 60 6.31 -7.41 5.19
CA ALA A 60 7.56 -7.81 4.58
C ALA A 60 7.69 -9.33 4.51
N TYR A 61 8.63 -9.80 3.71
CA TYR A 61 9.07 -11.19 3.63
C TYR A 61 10.58 -11.25 3.38
N LEU A 62 11.17 -12.41 3.60
CA LEU A 62 12.59 -12.64 3.35
C LEU A 62 12.78 -13.48 2.08
N VAL A 63 13.70 -13.06 1.22
CA VAL A 63 14.18 -13.81 0.05
C VAL A 63 15.69 -13.84 0.10
N ASP A 64 16.27 -15.02 0.14
CA ASP A 64 17.73 -15.23 0.19
C ASP A 64 18.43 -14.40 1.31
N GLY A 65 17.72 -14.21 2.42
CA GLY A 65 18.19 -13.39 3.56
C GLY A 65 18.06 -11.89 3.37
N GLU A 66 17.50 -11.42 2.26
CA GLU A 66 17.18 -10.02 2.02
C GLU A 66 15.75 -9.70 2.41
N LEU A 67 15.56 -8.56 3.09
CA LEU A 67 14.25 -8.07 3.51
C LEU A 67 13.56 -7.34 2.36
N VAL A 68 12.37 -7.79 1.99
CA VAL A 68 11.52 -7.16 0.97
C VAL A 68 10.26 -6.63 1.63
N ILE A 69 10.07 -5.30 1.58
CA ILE A 69 8.85 -4.64 2.06
C ILE A 69 7.82 -4.64 0.92
N CYS A 70 6.62 -5.19 1.17
CA CYS A 70 5.58 -5.37 0.16
C CYS A 70 4.33 -4.49 0.36
N GLY A 71 4.20 -3.79 1.48
CA GLY A 71 3.07 -2.88 1.71
C GLY A 71 2.83 -2.57 3.18
N ARG A 72 1.62 -2.09 3.48
CA ARG A 72 1.17 -1.81 4.85
C ARG A 72 -0.05 -2.63 5.22
N ILE A 73 -0.10 -3.13 6.45
CA ILE A 73 -1.22 -3.92 6.97
C ILE A 73 -2.57 -3.21 6.72
N LYS A 74 -2.65 -1.93 7.06
CA LYS A 74 -3.87 -1.11 6.95
C LYS A 74 -4.29 -0.79 5.51
N ASP A 75 -3.39 -0.95 4.56
CA ASP A 75 -3.61 -0.59 3.16
C ASP A 75 -3.94 -1.83 2.29
N VAL A 76 -3.74 -3.06 2.81
CA VAL A 76 -4.11 -4.30 2.11
C VAL A 76 -5.59 -4.29 1.76
N ILE A 77 -5.89 -4.59 0.51
CA ILE A 77 -7.25 -4.66 -0.02
C ILE A 77 -7.70 -6.12 -0.02
N ILE A 78 -8.84 -6.43 0.60
CA ILE A 78 -9.35 -7.80 0.67
C ILE A 78 -10.47 -7.98 -0.34
N VAL A 79 -10.18 -8.69 -1.43
CA VAL A 79 -11.15 -8.95 -2.50
C VAL A 79 -11.42 -10.45 -2.60
N GLY A 80 -12.63 -10.87 -2.22
CA GLY A 80 -13.03 -12.28 -2.29
C GLY A 80 -12.13 -13.23 -1.47
N GLY A 81 -11.62 -12.75 -0.32
CA GLY A 81 -10.70 -13.52 0.55
C GLY A 81 -9.24 -13.50 0.11
N ARG A 82 -8.89 -12.76 -0.94
CA ARG A 82 -7.52 -12.59 -1.40
C ARG A 82 -6.96 -11.25 -0.94
N ASN A 83 -5.72 -11.25 -0.45
CA ASN A 83 -4.97 -10.04 -0.16
C ASN A 83 -4.41 -9.47 -1.46
N VAL A 84 -4.72 -8.20 -1.73
CA VAL A 84 -4.20 -7.43 -2.87
C VAL A 84 -3.41 -6.27 -2.29
N PHE A 85 -2.14 -6.18 -2.67
CA PHE A 85 -1.28 -5.08 -2.25
C PHE A 85 -1.45 -3.90 -3.20
N PRO A 86 -1.79 -2.71 -2.69
CA PRO A 86 -1.92 -1.51 -3.53
C PRO A 86 -0.70 -1.24 -4.39
N GLU A 87 0.48 -1.51 -3.87
CA GLU A 87 1.77 -1.30 -4.52
C GLU A 87 1.90 -2.12 -5.82
N ASP A 88 1.38 -3.35 -5.85
CA ASP A 88 1.38 -4.18 -7.05
C ASP A 88 0.45 -3.62 -8.13
N VAL A 89 -0.72 -3.13 -7.71
CA VAL A 89 -1.67 -2.46 -8.61
C VAL A 89 -1.06 -1.17 -9.15
N GLU A 90 -0.52 -0.32 -8.26
CA GLU A 90 0.07 0.96 -8.62
C GLU A 90 1.25 0.78 -9.58
N ARG A 91 2.08 -0.25 -9.38
CA ARG A 91 3.24 -0.56 -10.24
C ARG A 91 2.81 -0.80 -11.69
N VAL A 92 1.85 -1.69 -11.93
CA VAL A 92 1.44 -2.03 -13.30
C VAL A 92 0.71 -0.89 -13.98
N VAL A 93 -0.03 -0.08 -13.23
CA VAL A 93 -0.73 1.10 -13.78
C VAL A 93 0.24 2.23 -14.11
N ASN A 94 1.30 2.42 -13.30
CA ASN A 94 2.32 3.43 -13.58
C ASN A 94 3.11 3.17 -14.88
N ASP A 95 3.11 1.95 -15.39
CA ASP A 95 3.82 1.58 -16.62
C ASP A 95 2.96 1.75 -17.88
N LEU A 96 1.67 2.11 -17.75
CA LEU A 96 0.78 2.34 -18.88
C LEU A 96 1.03 3.69 -19.54
N ASP A 97 1.00 3.69 -20.89
CA ASP A 97 1.04 4.92 -21.67
C ASP A 97 -0.18 5.80 -21.34
N GLY A 98 0.04 7.10 -21.22
CA GLY A 98 -1.00 8.07 -20.86
C GLY A 98 -1.16 8.28 -19.35
N VAL A 99 -0.64 7.40 -18.51
CA VAL A 99 -0.61 7.57 -17.05
C VAL A 99 0.58 8.43 -16.65
N ARG A 100 0.35 9.39 -15.77
CA ARG A 100 1.44 10.17 -15.18
C ARG A 100 2.17 9.35 -14.13
N ARG A 101 3.35 8.84 -14.50
CA ARG A 101 4.18 7.99 -13.64
C ARG A 101 4.40 8.60 -12.25
N GLY A 102 4.29 7.79 -11.19
CA GLY A 102 4.42 8.22 -9.79
C GLY A 102 3.20 9.00 -9.26
N ASN A 103 2.07 8.97 -9.99
CA ASN A 103 0.83 9.62 -9.59
C ASN A 103 -0.37 8.67 -9.78
N VAL A 104 -0.24 7.49 -9.20
CA VAL A 104 -1.27 6.46 -9.12
C VAL A 104 -1.46 6.08 -7.66
N ILE A 105 -2.70 5.94 -7.23
CA ILE A 105 -3.08 5.43 -5.92
C ILE A 105 -4.13 4.33 -6.11
N ALA A 106 -3.90 3.17 -5.48
CA ALA A 106 -4.88 2.11 -5.35
C ALA A 106 -5.34 1.95 -3.90
N PHE A 107 -6.61 1.66 -3.69
CA PHE A 107 -7.18 1.38 -2.37
C PHE A 107 -8.43 0.53 -2.46
N GLY A 108 -8.81 -0.09 -1.33
CA GLY A 108 -10.06 -0.79 -1.21
C GLY A 108 -11.22 0.16 -0.94
N ALA A 109 -12.35 -0.06 -1.62
CA ALA A 109 -13.61 0.61 -1.31
C ALA A 109 -14.77 -0.39 -1.27
N ARG A 110 -15.62 -0.25 -0.26
CA ARG A 110 -16.79 -1.12 -0.09
C ARG A 110 -17.90 -0.74 -1.05
N ARG A 111 -18.58 -1.74 -1.57
CA ARG A 111 -19.81 -1.59 -2.35
C ARG A 111 -21.02 -1.51 -1.42
N SER A 112 -22.16 -1.14 -1.98
CA SER A 112 -23.45 -1.19 -1.27
C SER A 112 -23.84 -2.59 -0.78
N ASP A 113 -23.32 -3.65 -1.44
CA ASP A 113 -23.48 -5.05 -1.05
C ASP A 113 -22.49 -5.51 0.04
N GLY A 114 -21.66 -4.59 0.59
CA GLY A 114 -20.67 -4.84 1.63
C GLY A 114 -19.36 -5.44 1.13
N ARG A 115 -19.24 -5.82 -0.16
CA ARG A 115 -18.03 -6.38 -0.74
C ARG A 115 -17.02 -5.28 -1.00
N GLU A 116 -15.75 -5.57 -0.71
CA GLU A 116 -14.64 -4.69 -1.06
C GLU A 116 -14.18 -4.92 -2.49
N GLY A 117 -13.75 -3.85 -3.17
CA GLY A 117 -13.18 -3.92 -4.51
C GLY A 117 -12.07 -2.90 -4.68
N VAL A 118 -11.16 -3.16 -5.62
CA VAL A 118 -10.03 -2.28 -5.93
C VAL A 118 -10.54 -1.03 -6.65
N VAL A 119 -10.16 0.14 -6.15
CA VAL A 119 -10.32 1.43 -6.84
C VAL A 119 -8.94 1.93 -7.21
N VAL A 120 -8.79 2.39 -8.44
CA VAL A 120 -7.56 3.00 -8.95
C VAL A 120 -7.84 4.46 -9.28
N VAL A 121 -7.03 5.36 -8.72
CA VAL A 121 -7.02 6.78 -9.07
C VAL A 121 -5.70 7.09 -9.74
N ALA A 122 -5.72 7.60 -10.97
CA ALA A 122 -4.52 7.89 -11.74
C ALA A 122 -4.57 9.29 -12.39
N GLU A 123 -3.47 10.03 -12.30
CA GLU A 123 -3.34 11.29 -13.02
C GLU A 123 -3.01 11.03 -14.49
N THR A 124 -3.72 11.72 -15.38
CA THR A 124 -3.52 11.62 -16.83
C THR A 124 -3.64 12.98 -17.53
N LYS A 125 -3.04 13.07 -18.71
CA LYS A 125 -3.28 14.13 -19.71
C LYS A 125 -3.93 13.56 -20.98
N SER A 126 -4.25 12.26 -20.99
CA SER A 126 -4.93 11.64 -22.12
C SER A 126 -6.32 12.24 -22.31
N THR A 127 -6.68 12.48 -23.54
CA THR A 127 -8.04 12.89 -23.95
C THR A 127 -8.97 11.69 -24.18
N ASP A 128 -8.40 10.49 -24.30
CA ASP A 128 -9.14 9.23 -24.41
C ASP A 128 -9.15 8.53 -23.04
N SER A 129 -10.00 9.01 -22.18
CA SER A 129 -10.14 8.46 -20.82
C SER A 129 -10.83 7.09 -20.81
N VAL A 130 -11.64 6.77 -21.82
CA VAL A 130 -12.36 5.48 -21.89
C VAL A 130 -11.36 4.36 -22.20
N ALA A 131 -10.58 4.50 -23.28
CA ALA A 131 -9.58 3.51 -23.63
C ALA A 131 -8.55 3.32 -22.52
N LEU A 132 -8.06 4.41 -21.91
CA LEU A 132 -7.10 4.32 -20.80
C LEU A 132 -7.69 3.61 -19.58
N ALA A 133 -8.97 3.82 -19.26
CA ALA A 133 -9.62 3.12 -18.15
C ALA A 133 -9.73 1.61 -18.42
N GLU A 134 -10.01 1.22 -19.68
CA GLU A 134 -10.01 -0.20 -20.08
C GLU A 134 -8.63 -0.83 -19.97
N ASP A 135 -7.58 -0.13 -20.40
CA ASP A 135 -6.19 -0.58 -20.28
C ASP A 135 -5.79 -0.78 -18.80
N VAL A 136 -6.18 0.15 -17.92
CA VAL A 136 -5.96 0.01 -16.47
C VAL A 136 -6.66 -1.24 -15.93
N GLN A 137 -7.92 -1.48 -16.30
CA GLN A 137 -8.66 -2.66 -15.84
C GLN A 137 -8.00 -3.97 -16.30
N LEU A 138 -7.55 -4.01 -17.55
CA LEU A 138 -6.88 -5.17 -18.13
C LEU A 138 -5.54 -5.45 -17.45
N ALA A 139 -4.71 -4.42 -17.28
CA ALA A 139 -3.40 -4.52 -16.64
C ALA A 139 -3.51 -5.00 -15.19
N VAL A 140 -4.40 -4.41 -14.40
CA VAL A 140 -4.61 -4.82 -13.00
C VAL A 140 -5.14 -6.25 -12.92
N ARG A 141 -6.14 -6.61 -13.74
CA ARG A 141 -6.69 -7.96 -13.77
C ARG A 141 -5.62 -8.99 -14.15
N GLY A 142 -4.74 -8.66 -15.09
CA GLY A 142 -3.64 -9.53 -15.50
C GLY A 142 -2.60 -9.74 -14.41
N ALA A 143 -2.27 -8.67 -13.66
CA ALA A 143 -1.22 -8.70 -12.66
C ALA A 143 -1.65 -9.32 -11.32
N VAL A 144 -2.81 -8.91 -10.80
CA VAL A 144 -3.27 -9.33 -9.45
C VAL A 144 -4.46 -10.29 -9.46
N GLY A 145 -5.02 -10.58 -10.64
CA GLY A 145 -6.08 -11.58 -10.82
C GLY A 145 -7.42 -11.22 -10.19
N VAL A 146 -7.66 -9.93 -9.88
CA VAL A 146 -8.93 -9.43 -9.38
C VAL A 146 -9.45 -8.30 -10.26
N PRO A 147 -10.80 -8.15 -10.40
CA PRO A 147 -11.36 -7.05 -11.15
C PRO A 147 -11.20 -5.73 -10.42
N VAL A 148 -10.92 -4.66 -11.18
CA VAL A 148 -11.03 -3.29 -10.69
C VAL A 148 -12.49 -2.92 -10.58
N ARG A 149 -12.85 -2.34 -9.44
CA ARG A 149 -14.21 -1.84 -9.21
C ARG A 149 -14.45 -0.52 -9.93
N ASP A 150 -13.47 0.38 -9.86
CA ASP A 150 -13.58 1.72 -10.41
C ASP A 150 -12.20 2.25 -10.81
N VAL A 151 -12.15 2.97 -11.92
CA VAL A 151 -10.96 3.68 -12.40
C VAL A 151 -11.31 5.15 -12.52
N VAL A 152 -10.68 5.97 -11.68
CA VAL A 152 -10.89 7.41 -11.64
C VAL A 152 -9.67 8.10 -12.25
N LEU A 153 -9.80 8.56 -13.47
CA LEU A 153 -8.77 9.31 -14.17
C LEU A 153 -8.95 10.79 -13.86
N VAL A 154 -7.91 11.42 -13.33
CA VAL A 154 -7.96 12.79 -12.87
C VAL A 154 -6.87 13.65 -13.52
N SER A 155 -7.08 14.95 -13.55
CA SER A 155 -6.09 15.91 -14.07
C SER A 155 -4.83 15.94 -13.21
N PRO A 156 -3.66 16.26 -13.77
CA PRO A 156 -2.40 16.38 -13.03
C PRO A 156 -2.50 17.35 -11.85
N GLY A 157 -2.02 16.92 -10.68
CA GLY A 157 -2.03 17.69 -9.44
C GLY A 157 -3.28 17.47 -8.58
N THR A 158 -4.21 16.60 -8.96
CA THR A 158 -5.43 16.30 -8.20
C THR A 158 -5.15 15.35 -7.04
N ILE A 159 -4.24 14.38 -7.22
CA ILE A 159 -3.90 13.40 -6.18
C ILE A 159 -3.18 14.11 -5.02
N PRO A 160 -3.69 13.98 -3.78
CA PRO A 160 -3.12 14.68 -2.64
C PRO A 160 -1.73 14.14 -2.29
N LYS A 161 -0.82 15.07 -1.96
CA LYS A 161 0.55 14.77 -1.54
C LYS A 161 0.90 15.47 -0.23
N THR A 162 1.82 14.88 0.51
CA THR A 162 2.45 15.54 1.66
C THR A 162 3.37 16.67 1.19
N SER A 163 3.84 17.50 2.11
CA SER A 163 4.85 18.52 1.84
C SER A 163 6.16 17.94 1.27
N SER A 164 6.46 16.68 1.60
CA SER A 164 7.61 15.95 1.07
C SER A 164 7.34 15.23 -0.27
N GLY A 165 6.16 15.42 -0.87
CA GLY A 165 5.79 14.84 -2.17
C GLY A 165 5.26 13.41 -2.13
N LYS A 166 5.09 12.80 -0.95
CA LYS A 166 4.54 11.44 -0.82
C LYS A 166 3.02 11.45 -1.07
N LEU A 167 2.53 10.47 -1.82
CA LEU A 167 1.10 10.29 -2.06
C LEU A 167 0.34 9.98 -0.75
N GLN A 168 -0.82 10.59 -0.57
CA GLN A 168 -1.67 10.42 0.63
C GLN A 168 -2.85 9.50 0.32
N ARG A 169 -2.65 8.17 0.38
CA ARG A 169 -3.68 7.16 0.06
C ARG A 169 -4.95 7.34 0.88
N SER A 170 -4.82 7.54 2.19
CA SER A 170 -5.99 7.72 3.07
C SER A 170 -6.83 8.94 2.71
N LEU A 171 -6.19 10.08 2.38
CA LEU A 171 -6.91 11.30 1.98
C LEU A 171 -7.53 11.13 0.58
N CYS A 172 -6.85 10.46 -0.35
CA CYS A 172 -7.39 10.15 -1.66
C CYS A 172 -8.64 9.26 -1.56
N ARG A 173 -8.58 8.20 -0.73
CA ARG A 173 -9.72 7.32 -0.43
C ARG A 173 -10.90 8.09 0.18
N GLN A 174 -10.64 9.03 1.10
CA GLN A 174 -11.69 9.87 1.68
C GLN A 174 -12.35 10.73 0.61
N ARG A 175 -11.57 11.45 -0.20
CA ARG A 175 -12.10 12.29 -1.30
C ARG A 175 -12.92 11.49 -2.31
N TYR A 176 -12.50 10.27 -2.61
CA TYR A 176 -13.28 9.36 -3.44
C TYR A 176 -14.63 9.04 -2.81
N ALA A 177 -14.66 8.71 -1.51
CA ALA A 177 -15.89 8.39 -0.78
C ALA A 177 -16.84 9.59 -0.69
N ASP A 178 -16.29 10.81 -0.60
CA ASP A 178 -17.04 12.08 -0.55
C ASP A 178 -17.49 12.56 -1.95
N GLY A 179 -17.10 11.86 -3.03
CA GLY A 179 -17.43 12.23 -4.42
C GLY A 179 -16.67 13.47 -4.93
N GLU A 180 -15.56 13.83 -4.30
CA GLU A 180 -14.76 15.01 -4.66
C GLU A 180 -13.76 14.76 -5.80
N LEU A 181 -13.51 13.49 -6.16
CA LEU A 181 -12.64 13.14 -7.29
C LEU A 181 -13.45 13.15 -8.57
N VAL A 182 -13.42 14.26 -9.28
CA VAL A 182 -14.08 14.42 -10.58
C VAL A 182 -13.15 13.90 -11.67
N ALA A 183 -13.67 13.01 -12.52
CA ALA A 183 -12.99 12.59 -13.73
C ALA A 183 -12.69 13.82 -14.60
N GLY A 184 -11.43 13.96 -15.05
CA GLY A 184 -10.97 15.05 -15.89
C GLY A 184 -11.27 14.81 -17.36
#